data_b4e6b9811fbe639236e570d6de0baa02
#
_entry.id   b4e6b9811fbe639236e570d6de0baa02
#
_cell.length_a   1.000
_cell.length_b   1.000
_cell.length_c   1.000
_cell.angle_alpha   90.00
_cell.angle_beta   90.00
_cell.angle_gamma   90.00
#
_symmetry.space_group_name_H-M   'P 1'
#
loop_
_entity.id
_entity.type
_entity.pdbx_description
1 polymer ?
#
loop_
_entity_poly.entity_id
_entity_poly.type
_entity_poly.pdbx_seq_one_letter_code
_entity_poly.pdbx_strand_id
1 'polypeptide(L)'
;KDARTKRRAGERMIHQIAATLLLMIVFGTVYGALRDRYPKGSLVFKASATCMTVWNCGSGLAAGKQGFSDWMIFVGLLFCVLADVLLELEFLWGVVTFGIAHFCFIAGIYRIEGIQIGSILGILGIYGVFLMIFHKGLPKLGKLKIPVLLYAAVLSSMVSMAVSAAVIVPGRSRYFLAAGACAFLISDSLIAVRTIEKKQSLLMGAVLLILYYGAVYMMGMSVYMR
;
A
#
# COMPACT_ATOMS: atom_id res chain seq x y z
N LYS A 1 21.29 -19.86 27.57
CA LYS A 1 20.10 -18.97 27.76
C LYS A 1 19.74 -18.21 26.46
N ASP A 2 20.73 -17.73 25.73
CA ASP A 2 20.52 -16.89 24.52
C ASP A 2 19.77 -17.63 23.37
N ALA A 3 20.14 -18.87 23.07
CA ALA A 3 19.51 -19.66 22.00
C ALA A 3 18.01 -19.94 22.22
N ARG A 4 17.60 -20.23 23.46
CA ARG A 4 16.18 -20.42 23.82
C ARG A 4 15.39 -19.12 23.68
N THR A 5 15.97 -17.99 24.03
CA THR A 5 15.33 -16.67 23.95
C THR A 5 15.13 -16.27 22.48
N LYS A 6 16.13 -16.47 21.64
CA LYS A 6 16.05 -16.22 20.18
C LYS A 6 14.99 -17.12 19.51
N ARG A 7 14.93 -18.39 19.87
CA ARG A 7 13.90 -19.31 19.35
C ARG A 7 12.49 -18.87 19.72
N ARG A 8 12.24 -18.54 20.99
CA ARG A 8 10.93 -18.05 21.44
C ARG A 8 10.53 -16.74 20.79
N ALA A 9 11.48 -15.82 20.53
CA ALA A 9 11.23 -14.59 19.81
C ALA A 9 10.81 -14.90 18.35
N GLY A 10 11.49 -15.81 17.67
CA GLY A 10 11.13 -16.25 16.32
C GLY A 10 9.74 -16.90 16.25
N GLU A 11 9.42 -17.78 17.21
CA GLU A 11 8.10 -18.43 17.30
C GLU A 11 6.99 -17.37 17.50
N ARG A 12 7.18 -16.41 18.41
CA ARG A 12 6.23 -15.30 18.62
C ARG A 12 6.03 -14.47 17.35
N MET A 13 7.11 -14.19 16.63
CA MET A 13 7.05 -13.45 15.37
C MET A 13 6.20 -14.17 14.33
N ILE A 14 6.41 -15.48 14.15
CA ILE A 14 5.64 -16.30 13.22
C ILE A 14 4.16 -16.35 13.60
N HIS A 15 3.85 -16.53 14.88
CA HIS A 15 2.47 -16.52 15.37
C HIS A 15 1.78 -15.17 15.15
N GLN A 16 2.48 -14.05 15.37
CA GLN A 16 1.93 -12.72 15.13
C GLN A 16 1.65 -12.50 13.65
N ILE A 17 2.59 -12.85 12.76
CA ILE A 17 2.41 -12.75 11.31
C ILE A 17 1.20 -13.58 10.86
N ALA A 18 1.12 -14.84 11.29
CA ALA A 18 0.02 -15.74 10.95
C ALA A 18 -1.33 -15.20 11.44
N ALA A 19 -1.40 -14.73 12.69
CA ALA A 19 -2.62 -14.20 13.27
C ALA A 19 -3.09 -12.92 12.56
N THR A 20 -2.20 -11.96 12.31
CA THR A 20 -2.56 -10.70 11.64
C THR A 20 -2.93 -10.93 10.18
N LEU A 21 -2.27 -11.84 9.48
CA LEU A 21 -2.63 -12.21 8.12
C LEU A 21 -4.01 -12.88 8.06
N LEU A 22 -4.28 -13.81 8.98
CA LEU A 22 -5.58 -14.46 9.07
C LEU A 22 -6.70 -13.45 9.36
N LEU A 23 -6.50 -12.57 10.35
CA LEU A 23 -7.47 -11.53 10.69
C LEU A 23 -7.70 -10.56 9.52
N MET A 24 -6.65 -10.17 8.80
CA MET A 24 -6.76 -9.32 7.61
C MET A 24 -7.59 -10.00 6.51
N ILE A 25 -7.38 -11.30 6.26
CA ILE A 25 -8.18 -12.09 5.31
C ILE A 25 -9.64 -12.15 5.76
N VAL A 26 -9.89 -12.43 7.04
CA VAL A 26 -11.26 -12.49 7.59
C VAL A 26 -11.95 -11.14 7.44
N PHE A 27 -11.33 -10.04 7.89
CA PHE A 27 -11.92 -8.71 7.76
C PHE A 27 -12.11 -8.29 6.32
N GLY A 28 -11.15 -8.57 5.43
CA GLY A 28 -11.26 -8.28 4.00
C GLY A 28 -12.37 -9.06 3.31
N THR A 29 -12.57 -10.33 3.65
CA THR A 29 -13.66 -11.16 3.11
C THR A 29 -15.01 -10.71 3.64
N VAL A 30 -15.14 -10.39 4.93
CA VAL A 30 -16.36 -9.84 5.54
C VAL A 30 -16.72 -8.50 4.89
N TYR A 31 -15.74 -7.60 4.70
CA TYR A 31 -15.96 -6.36 3.95
C TYR A 31 -16.48 -6.65 2.54
N GLY A 32 -15.82 -7.53 1.78
CA GLY A 32 -16.22 -7.89 0.41
C GLY A 32 -17.65 -8.46 0.33
N ALA A 33 -18.08 -9.23 1.33
CA ALA A 33 -19.41 -9.82 1.40
C ALA A 33 -20.49 -8.80 1.84
N LEU A 34 -20.17 -7.84 2.68
CA LEU A 34 -21.13 -6.92 3.27
C LEU A 34 -21.25 -5.58 2.55
N ARG A 35 -20.26 -5.18 1.74
CA ARG A 35 -20.19 -3.84 1.16
C ARG A 35 -21.40 -3.46 0.32
N ASP A 36 -22.00 -4.42 -0.40
CA ASP A 36 -23.16 -4.16 -1.27
C ASP A 36 -24.46 -4.06 -0.46
N ARG A 37 -24.55 -4.75 0.68
CA ARG A 37 -25.73 -4.78 1.56
C ARG A 37 -25.71 -3.71 2.67
N TYR A 38 -24.53 -3.47 3.23
CA TYR A 38 -24.29 -2.54 4.34
C TYR A 38 -23.07 -1.65 4.06
N PRO A 39 -23.12 -0.75 3.07
CA PRO A 39 -21.94 -0.02 2.59
C PRO A 39 -21.22 0.74 3.70
N LYS A 40 -21.92 1.49 4.55
CA LYS A 40 -21.30 2.24 5.65
C LYS A 40 -20.79 1.34 6.79
N GLY A 41 -21.57 0.31 7.16
CA GLY A 41 -21.19 -0.62 8.23
C GLY A 41 -19.98 -1.49 7.87
N SER A 42 -19.83 -1.82 6.60
CA SER A 42 -18.70 -2.65 6.12
C SER A 42 -17.35 -1.93 6.19
N LEU A 43 -17.33 -0.58 6.24
CA LEU A 43 -16.10 0.22 6.31
C LEU A 43 -15.25 -0.10 7.55
N VAL A 44 -15.90 -0.46 8.65
CA VAL A 44 -15.18 -0.89 9.86
C VAL A 44 -14.30 -2.10 9.56
N PHE A 45 -14.80 -3.08 8.80
CA PHE A 45 -14.03 -4.27 8.43
C PHE A 45 -12.91 -3.92 7.45
N LYS A 46 -13.15 -3.00 6.50
CA LYS A 46 -12.11 -2.51 5.58
C LYS A 46 -10.95 -1.89 6.34
N ALA A 47 -11.25 -0.93 7.22
CA ALA A 47 -10.26 -0.28 8.06
C ALA A 47 -9.55 -1.26 9.01
N SER A 48 -10.29 -2.21 9.62
CA SER A 48 -9.71 -3.23 10.50
C SER A 48 -8.72 -4.13 9.78
N ALA A 49 -8.98 -4.49 8.52
CA ALA A 49 -8.03 -5.27 7.72
C ALA A 49 -6.69 -4.52 7.55
N THR A 50 -6.72 -3.24 7.21
CA THR A 50 -5.50 -2.42 7.09
C THR A 50 -4.84 -2.14 8.45
N CYS A 51 -5.61 -2.06 9.54
CA CYS A 51 -5.08 -1.93 10.90
C CYS A 51 -4.21 -3.13 11.32
N MET A 52 -4.42 -4.32 10.78
CA MET A 52 -3.53 -5.47 11.05
C MET A 52 -2.11 -5.21 10.55
N THR A 53 -1.98 -4.50 9.44
CA THR A 53 -0.68 -4.06 8.92
C THR A 53 -0.03 -3.00 9.80
N VAL A 54 -0.82 -2.01 10.25
CA VAL A 54 -0.36 -0.97 11.17
C VAL A 54 0.15 -1.60 12.47
N TRP A 55 -0.55 -2.62 12.98
CA TRP A 55 -0.13 -3.38 14.17
C TRP A 55 1.24 -4.04 13.97
N ASN A 56 1.47 -4.73 12.85
CA ASN A 56 2.76 -5.34 12.55
C ASN A 56 3.87 -4.30 12.44
N CYS A 57 3.64 -3.21 11.69
CA CYS A 57 4.60 -2.13 11.55
C CYS A 57 4.93 -1.51 12.91
N GLY A 58 3.91 -1.20 13.73
CA GLY A 58 4.07 -0.66 15.08
C GLY A 58 4.83 -1.61 16.02
N SER A 59 4.58 -2.92 15.91
CA SER A 59 5.35 -3.93 16.67
C SER A 59 6.83 -3.95 16.27
N GLY A 60 7.14 -3.74 14.99
CA GLY A 60 8.51 -3.58 14.52
C GLY A 60 9.19 -2.34 15.12
N LEU A 61 8.47 -1.22 15.15
CA LEU A 61 8.95 0.01 15.81
C LEU A 61 9.19 -0.20 17.30
N ALA A 62 8.26 -0.83 18.01
CA ALA A 62 8.38 -1.10 19.44
C ALA A 62 9.56 -2.04 19.78
N ALA A 63 9.98 -2.89 18.86
CA ALA A 63 11.15 -3.76 18.99
C ALA A 63 12.49 -3.04 18.83
N GLY A 64 12.51 -1.70 18.76
CA GLY A 64 13.72 -0.88 18.75
C GLY A 64 14.29 -0.56 17.37
N LYS A 65 13.56 -0.84 16.30
CA LYS A 65 13.96 -0.55 14.92
C LYS A 65 13.43 0.82 14.50
N GLN A 66 13.96 1.89 15.12
CA GLN A 66 13.40 3.23 15.02
C GLN A 66 14.28 4.16 14.17
N GLY A 67 14.15 4.07 12.85
CA GLY A 67 14.67 5.07 11.92
C GLY A 67 13.57 6.00 11.41
N PHE A 68 13.95 7.18 10.91
CA PHE A 68 13.01 8.09 10.24
C PHE A 68 12.20 7.38 9.13
N SER A 69 12.87 6.52 8.35
CA SER A 69 12.22 5.71 7.30
C SER A 69 11.09 4.83 7.85
N ASP A 70 11.30 4.18 8.99
CA ASP A 70 10.33 3.28 9.59
C ASP A 70 9.10 4.03 10.11
N TRP A 71 9.32 5.20 10.73
CA TRP A 71 8.25 6.09 11.15
C TRP A 71 7.45 6.63 9.97
N MET A 72 8.11 7.00 8.86
CA MET A 72 7.40 7.47 7.66
C MET A 72 6.53 6.38 7.04
N ILE A 73 7.01 5.13 6.99
CA ILE A 73 6.20 4.00 6.53
C ILE A 73 5.00 3.78 7.45
N PHE A 74 5.20 3.83 8.77
CA PHE A 74 4.12 3.70 9.75
C PHE A 74 3.05 4.78 9.59
N VAL A 75 3.45 6.05 9.49
CA VAL A 75 2.55 7.18 9.28
C VAL A 75 1.80 7.04 7.94
N GLY A 76 2.50 6.63 6.88
CA GLY A 76 1.86 6.33 5.60
C GLY A 76 0.78 5.26 5.70
N LEU A 77 1.03 4.18 6.46
CA LEU A 77 0.03 3.13 6.70
C LEU A 77 -1.18 3.63 7.50
N LEU A 78 -0.99 4.57 8.45
CA LEU A 78 -2.12 5.23 9.14
C LEU A 78 -2.98 6.03 8.16
N PHE A 79 -2.35 6.75 7.22
CA PHE A 79 -3.07 7.44 6.15
C PHE A 79 -3.78 6.44 5.22
N CYS A 80 -3.24 5.24 4.98
CA CYS A 80 -3.94 4.21 4.22
C CYS A 80 -5.24 3.76 4.93
N VAL A 81 -5.22 3.58 6.27
CA VAL A 81 -6.44 3.26 7.04
C VAL A 81 -7.50 4.35 6.87
N LEU A 82 -7.10 5.62 6.97
CA LEU A 82 -8.00 6.76 6.78
C LEU A 82 -8.53 6.82 5.35
N ALA A 83 -7.65 6.62 4.37
CA ALA A 83 -7.99 6.64 2.95
C ALA A 83 -8.97 5.51 2.58
N ASP A 84 -8.87 4.33 3.20
CA ASP A 84 -9.81 3.22 3.02
C ASP A 84 -11.26 3.61 3.32
N VAL A 85 -11.45 4.39 4.36
CA VAL A 85 -12.78 4.89 4.74
C VAL A 85 -13.21 6.01 3.80
N LEU A 86 -12.33 6.99 3.56
CA LEU A 86 -12.64 8.16 2.74
C LEU A 86 -12.92 7.79 1.28
N LEU A 87 -12.22 6.80 0.72
CA LEU A 87 -12.42 6.38 -0.67
C LEU A 87 -13.85 5.89 -0.95
N GLU A 88 -14.50 5.31 0.05
CA GLU A 88 -15.88 4.83 -0.07
C GLU A 88 -16.92 5.92 0.24
N LEU A 89 -16.57 6.91 1.08
CA LEU A 89 -17.44 8.01 1.43
C LEU A 89 -17.39 9.13 0.39
N GLU A 90 -16.17 9.55 0.05
CA GLU A 90 -15.88 10.65 -0.87
C GLU A 90 -14.60 10.34 -1.65
N PHE A 91 -14.76 9.83 -2.87
CA PHE A 91 -13.68 9.32 -3.72
C PHE A 91 -12.48 10.28 -3.83
N LEU A 92 -12.73 11.57 -4.03
CA LEU A 92 -11.67 12.57 -4.18
C LEU A 92 -10.81 12.67 -2.92
N TRP A 93 -11.43 12.73 -1.74
CA TRP A 93 -10.70 12.79 -0.46
C TRP A 93 -9.93 11.51 -0.18
N GLY A 94 -10.49 10.37 -0.57
CA GLY A 94 -9.77 9.09 -0.52
C GLY A 94 -8.49 9.11 -1.36
N VAL A 95 -8.57 9.56 -2.61
CA VAL A 95 -7.41 9.70 -3.52
C VAL A 95 -6.37 10.65 -2.95
N VAL A 96 -6.78 11.82 -2.43
CA VAL A 96 -5.87 12.80 -1.81
C VAL A 96 -5.17 12.18 -0.59
N THR A 97 -5.91 11.48 0.27
CA THR A 97 -5.36 10.87 1.48
C THR A 97 -4.39 9.73 1.16
N PHE A 98 -4.68 8.90 0.14
CA PHE A 98 -3.71 7.94 -0.39
C PHE A 98 -2.47 8.64 -0.97
N GLY A 99 -2.66 9.77 -1.66
CA GLY A 99 -1.53 10.60 -2.13
C GLY A 99 -0.61 11.02 -0.97
N ILE A 100 -1.17 11.46 0.15
CA ILE A 100 -0.41 11.81 1.37
C ILE A 100 0.32 10.57 1.91
N ALA A 101 -0.34 9.40 1.97
CA ALA A 101 0.30 8.16 2.37
C ALA A 101 1.54 7.85 1.50
N HIS A 102 1.41 7.99 0.18
CA HIS A 102 2.52 7.76 -0.75
C HIS A 102 3.66 8.77 -0.58
N PHE A 103 3.38 10.03 -0.27
CA PHE A 103 4.42 11.00 0.09
C PHE A 103 5.17 10.59 1.35
N CYS A 104 4.50 10.05 2.36
CA CYS A 104 5.16 9.50 3.54
C CYS A 104 6.06 8.31 3.17
N PHE A 105 5.59 7.40 2.32
CA PHE A 105 6.41 6.28 1.84
C PHE A 105 7.64 6.77 1.05
N ILE A 106 7.46 7.72 0.13
CA ILE A 106 8.57 8.34 -0.62
C ILE A 106 9.59 8.96 0.34
N ALA A 107 9.16 9.73 1.34
CA ALA A 107 10.04 10.33 2.33
C ALA A 107 10.84 9.26 3.11
N GLY A 108 10.19 8.15 3.47
CA GLY A 108 10.84 7.01 4.12
C GLY A 108 11.88 6.35 3.21
N ILE A 109 11.54 6.10 1.93
CA ILE A 109 12.42 5.48 0.95
C ILE A 109 13.59 6.40 0.62
N TYR A 110 13.35 7.69 0.44
CA TYR A 110 14.38 8.69 0.18
C TYR A 110 15.49 8.70 1.24
N ARG A 111 15.14 8.49 2.50
CA ARG A 111 16.14 8.38 3.59
C ARG A 111 16.98 7.11 3.55
N ILE A 112 16.57 6.10 2.78
CA ILE A 112 17.32 4.84 2.62
C ILE A 112 18.43 5.02 1.57
N GLU A 113 18.10 5.61 0.40
CA GLU A 113 19.03 5.64 -0.75
C GLU A 113 19.12 6.98 -1.49
N GLY A 114 18.27 7.96 -1.16
CA GLY A 114 18.16 9.20 -1.93
C GLY A 114 17.47 9.00 -3.28
N ILE A 115 17.70 9.93 -4.21
CA ILE A 115 17.21 9.86 -5.60
C ILE A 115 18.35 9.36 -6.49
N GLN A 116 18.09 8.29 -7.22
CA GLN A 116 19.02 7.67 -8.15
C GLN A 116 18.57 7.93 -9.60
N ILE A 117 19.50 7.93 -10.53
CA ILE A 117 19.17 8.06 -11.97
C ILE A 117 18.20 6.96 -12.40
N GLY A 118 18.40 5.71 -11.93
CA GLY A 118 17.50 4.60 -12.18
C GLY A 118 16.07 4.86 -11.68
N SER A 119 15.92 5.53 -10.53
CA SER A 119 14.61 5.93 -10.00
C SER A 119 13.93 6.94 -10.94
N ILE A 120 14.68 7.93 -11.45
CA ILE A 120 14.13 8.94 -12.37
C ILE A 120 13.65 8.30 -13.67
N LEU A 121 14.46 7.43 -14.27
CA LEU A 121 14.09 6.70 -15.48
C LEU A 121 12.88 5.79 -15.26
N GLY A 122 12.82 5.12 -14.12
CA GLY A 122 11.68 4.30 -13.74
C GLY A 122 10.39 5.12 -13.53
N ILE A 123 10.47 6.30 -12.91
CA ILE A 123 9.33 7.23 -12.77
C ILE A 123 8.79 7.59 -14.16
N LEU A 124 9.67 8.03 -15.07
CA LEU A 124 9.28 8.41 -16.43
C LEU A 124 8.68 7.23 -17.19
N GLY A 125 9.26 6.03 -17.03
CA GLY A 125 8.77 4.80 -17.67
C GLY A 125 7.40 4.39 -17.16
N ILE A 126 7.21 4.25 -15.84
CA ILE A 126 5.95 3.83 -15.23
C ILE A 126 4.85 4.86 -15.53
N TYR A 127 5.13 6.15 -15.33
CA TYR A 127 4.16 7.21 -15.60
C TYR A 127 3.84 7.33 -17.09
N GLY A 128 4.84 7.18 -17.97
CA GLY A 128 4.65 7.14 -19.42
C GLY A 128 3.74 5.99 -19.87
N VAL A 129 3.96 4.78 -19.32
CA VAL A 129 3.09 3.62 -19.57
C VAL A 129 1.67 3.87 -19.07
N PHE A 130 1.52 4.46 -17.88
CA PHE A 130 0.21 4.87 -17.36
C PHE A 130 -0.51 5.82 -18.32
N LEU A 131 0.17 6.87 -18.79
CA LEU A 131 -0.40 7.82 -19.75
C LEU A 131 -0.76 7.14 -21.06
N MET A 132 0.09 6.25 -21.57
CA MET A 132 -0.15 5.50 -22.81
C MET A 132 -1.40 4.61 -22.72
N ILE A 133 -1.58 3.91 -21.60
CA ILE A 133 -2.73 3.02 -21.38
C ILE A 133 -4.02 3.83 -21.21
N PHE A 134 -3.98 4.91 -20.43
CA PHE A 134 -5.18 5.61 -19.99
C PHE A 134 -5.54 6.86 -20.81
N HIS A 135 -4.72 7.27 -21.82
CA HIS A 135 -4.92 8.52 -22.57
C HIS A 135 -6.34 8.72 -23.12
N LYS A 136 -6.98 7.64 -23.64
CA LYS A 136 -8.36 7.68 -24.15
C LYS A 136 -9.42 7.76 -23.06
N GLY A 137 -9.08 7.31 -21.85
CA GLY A 137 -9.98 7.28 -20.70
C GLY A 137 -9.93 8.54 -19.85
N LEU A 138 -8.78 9.20 -19.77
CA LEU A 138 -8.56 10.39 -18.95
C LEU A 138 -9.56 11.54 -19.19
N PRO A 139 -9.97 11.86 -20.44
CA PRO A 139 -10.99 12.89 -20.66
C PRO A 139 -12.35 12.57 -20.03
N LYS A 140 -12.69 11.28 -19.87
CA LYS A 140 -13.95 10.83 -19.28
C LYS A 140 -14.04 11.09 -17.76
N LEU A 141 -12.90 11.34 -17.10
CA LEU A 141 -12.84 11.60 -15.65
C LEU A 141 -13.30 13.00 -15.26
N GLY A 142 -13.45 13.93 -16.21
CA GLY A 142 -13.89 15.30 -15.93
C GLY A 142 -13.01 15.98 -14.87
N LYS A 143 -13.62 16.40 -13.75
CA LYS A 143 -12.91 17.08 -12.64
C LYS A 143 -11.89 16.20 -11.93
N LEU A 144 -12.01 14.89 -12.00
CA LEU A 144 -11.06 13.93 -11.39
C LEU A 144 -9.79 13.74 -12.20
N LYS A 145 -9.72 14.22 -13.44
CA LYS A 145 -8.56 14.06 -14.33
C LYS A 145 -7.26 14.52 -13.67
N ILE A 146 -7.24 15.77 -13.15
CA ILE A 146 -6.04 16.33 -12.54
C ILE A 146 -5.64 15.59 -11.27
N PRO A 147 -6.52 15.35 -10.29
CA PRO A 147 -6.18 14.54 -9.12
C PRO A 147 -5.61 13.15 -9.47
N VAL A 148 -6.21 12.46 -10.44
CA VAL A 148 -5.73 11.13 -10.86
C VAL A 148 -4.36 11.19 -11.52
N LEU A 149 -4.08 12.20 -12.36
CA LEU A 149 -2.76 12.39 -12.96
C LEU A 149 -1.68 12.68 -11.91
N LEU A 150 -1.96 13.57 -10.96
CA LEU A 150 -1.05 13.88 -9.86
C LEU A 150 -0.80 12.65 -8.98
N TYR A 151 -1.86 11.92 -8.64
CA TYR A 151 -1.77 10.70 -7.88
C TYR A 151 -0.91 9.63 -8.59
N ALA A 152 -1.15 9.42 -9.89
CA ALA A 152 -0.36 8.48 -10.69
C ALA A 152 1.13 8.85 -10.75
N ALA A 153 1.46 10.14 -10.80
CA ALA A 153 2.86 10.60 -10.74
C ALA A 153 3.51 10.28 -9.38
N VAL A 154 2.79 10.54 -8.28
CA VAL A 154 3.27 10.24 -6.92
C VAL A 154 3.43 8.72 -6.71
N LEU A 155 2.45 7.93 -7.14
CA LEU A 155 2.50 6.47 -7.07
C LEU A 155 3.66 5.91 -7.90
N SER A 156 3.86 6.39 -9.13
CA SER A 156 4.98 6.00 -9.98
C SER A 156 6.32 6.32 -9.33
N SER A 157 6.42 7.46 -8.66
CA SER A 157 7.62 7.87 -7.92
C SER A 157 7.90 6.91 -6.76
N MET A 158 6.89 6.59 -5.94
CA MET A 158 7.02 5.67 -4.83
C MET A 158 7.49 4.29 -5.29
N VAL A 159 6.86 3.74 -6.35
CA VAL A 159 7.19 2.41 -6.87
C VAL A 159 8.61 2.37 -7.42
N SER A 160 8.97 3.34 -8.27
CA SER A 160 10.30 3.38 -8.86
C SER A 160 11.41 3.49 -7.81
N MET A 161 11.22 4.35 -6.81
CA MET A 161 12.17 4.50 -5.70
C MET A 161 12.24 3.22 -4.86
N ALA A 162 11.13 2.56 -4.56
CA ALA A 162 11.12 1.32 -3.78
C ALA A 162 11.85 0.18 -4.51
N VAL A 163 11.66 0.07 -5.83
CA VAL A 163 12.37 -0.92 -6.66
C VAL A 163 13.86 -0.60 -6.72
N SER A 164 14.23 0.66 -6.94
CA SER A 164 15.62 1.10 -6.96
C SER A 164 16.30 0.80 -5.62
N ALA A 165 15.65 1.09 -4.48
CA ALA A 165 16.15 0.76 -3.15
C ALA A 165 16.42 -0.74 -2.97
N ALA A 166 15.56 -1.59 -3.50
CA ALA A 166 15.73 -3.04 -3.43
C ALA A 166 16.90 -3.56 -4.28
N VAL A 167 17.18 -2.88 -5.40
CA VAL A 167 18.29 -3.22 -6.30
C VAL A 167 19.64 -2.76 -5.73
N ILE A 168 19.72 -1.51 -5.27
CA ILE A 168 20.97 -0.89 -4.82
C ILE A 168 21.39 -1.40 -3.44
N VAL A 169 20.44 -1.57 -2.54
CA VAL A 169 20.68 -2.04 -1.17
C VAL A 169 19.84 -3.28 -0.91
N PRO A 170 20.24 -4.46 -1.44
CA PRO A 170 19.45 -5.68 -1.33
C PRO A 170 19.23 -6.08 0.14
N GLY A 171 18.00 -6.59 0.42
CA GLY A 171 17.63 -7.04 1.75
C GLY A 171 16.14 -7.37 1.86
N ARG A 172 15.78 -8.27 2.79
CA ARG A 172 14.39 -8.74 2.96
C ARG A 172 13.41 -7.58 3.11
N SER A 173 13.71 -6.62 3.97
CA SER A 173 12.89 -5.43 4.20
C SER A 173 12.61 -4.66 2.90
N ARG A 174 13.63 -4.48 2.06
CA ARG A 174 13.51 -3.72 0.80
C ARG A 174 12.77 -4.49 -0.28
N TYR A 175 12.96 -5.82 -0.33
CA TYR A 175 12.17 -6.67 -1.23
C TYR A 175 10.69 -6.66 -0.86
N PHE A 176 10.34 -6.70 0.43
CA PHE A 176 8.95 -6.53 0.89
C PHE A 176 8.40 -5.16 0.51
N LEU A 177 9.18 -4.10 0.68
CA LEU A 177 8.80 -2.74 0.33
C LEU A 177 8.53 -2.59 -1.17
N ALA A 178 9.45 -3.06 -2.01
CA ALA A 178 9.33 -3.02 -3.47
C ALA A 178 8.14 -3.87 -3.99
N ALA A 179 8.00 -5.10 -3.48
CA ALA A 179 6.89 -5.96 -3.85
C ALA A 179 5.53 -5.36 -3.43
N GLY A 180 5.45 -4.77 -2.23
CA GLY A 180 4.27 -4.03 -1.77
C GLY A 180 3.96 -2.84 -2.66
N ALA A 181 4.97 -2.05 -3.03
CA ALA A 181 4.81 -0.91 -3.93
C ALA A 181 4.30 -1.33 -5.32
N CYS A 182 4.84 -2.40 -5.89
CA CYS A 182 4.37 -2.93 -7.18
C CYS A 182 2.93 -3.45 -7.10
N ALA A 183 2.58 -4.17 -6.04
CA ALA A 183 1.21 -4.64 -5.83
C ALA A 183 0.24 -3.47 -5.67
N PHE A 184 0.65 -2.38 -5.00
CA PHE A 184 -0.12 -1.14 -4.88
C PHE A 184 -0.39 -0.52 -6.25
N LEU A 185 0.66 -0.40 -7.10
CA LEU A 185 0.52 0.13 -8.46
C LEU A 185 -0.52 -0.65 -9.28
N ILE A 186 -0.47 -1.99 -9.21
CA ILE A 186 -1.42 -2.84 -9.94
C ILE A 186 -2.83 -2.67 -9.38
N SER A 187 -3.00 -2.68 -8.06
CA SER A 187 -4.29 -2.45 -7.40
C SER A 187 -4.92 -1.12 -7.83
N ASP A 188 -4.15 -0.04 -7.79
CA ASP A 188 -4.65 1.29 -8.08
C ASP A 188 -4.89 1.52 -9.58
N SER A 189 -4.12 0.84 -10.44
CA SER A 189 -4.41 0.78 -11.87
C SER A 189 -5.78 0.11 -12.13
N LEU A 190 -6.17 -0.90 -11.37
CA LEU A 190 -7.51 -1.50 -11.45
C LEU A 190 -8.60 -0.52 -10.96
N ILE A 191 -8.33 0.31 -9.95
CA ILE A 191 -9.26 1.38 -9.53
C ILE A 191 -9.45 2.37 -10.68
N ALA A 192 -8.36 2.78 -11.35
CA ALA A 192 -8.43 3.69 -12.49
C ALA A 192 -9.28 3.11 -13.62
N VAL A 193 -9.08 1.83 -13.98
CA VAL A 193 -9.88 1.12 -14.99
C VAL A 193 -11.36 1.13 -14.60
N ARG A 194 -11.70 0.75 -13.36
CA ARG A 194 -13.09 0.74 -12.87
C ARG A 194 -13.75 2.11 -12.92
N THR A 195 -13.01 3.15 -12.57
CA THR A 195 -13.50 4.53 -12.54
C THR A 195 -13.75 5.05 -13.96
N ILE A 196 -12.85 4.73 -14.90
CA ILE A 196 -12.95 5.17 -16.30
C ILE A 196 -14.04 4.40 -17.06
N GLU A 197 -14.07 3.08 -16.92
CA GLU A 197 -14.98 2.22 -17.67
C GLU A 197 -16.38 2.12 -17.03
N LYS A 198 -16.52 2.54 -15.77
CA LYS A 198 -17.75 2.40 -14.96
C LYS A 198 -18.27 0.95 -14.88
N LYS A 199 -17.39 -0.02 -15.14
CA LYS A 199 -17.71 -1.45 -15.04
C LYS A 199 -17.39 -1.96 -13.65
N GLN A 200 -18.34 -2.66 -13.05
CA GLN A 200 -18.16 -3.35 -11.78
C GLN A 200 -18.22 -4.86 -12.04
N SER A 201 -17.11 -5.54 -11.72
CA SER A 201 -17.03 -6.99 -11.71
C SER A 201 -16.66 -7.46 -10.31
N LEU A 202 -17.33 -8.48 -9.81
CA LEU A 202 -17.01 -9.09 -8.52
C LEU A 202 -15.58 -9.61 -8.50
N LEU A 203 -15.15 -10.26 -9.59
CA LEU A 203 -13.78 -10.78 -9.71
C LEU A 203 -12.75 -9.65 -9.65
N MET A 204 -12.95 -8.57 -10.44
CA MET A 204 -12.06 -7.40 -10.42
C MET A 204 -12.00 -6.77 -9.02
N GLY A 205 -13.16 -6.68 -8.34
CA GLY A 205 -13.21 -6.19 -6.95
C GLY A 205 -12.43 -7.06 -5.97
N ALA A 206 -12.53 -8.39 -6.09
CA ALA A 206 -11.78 -9.32 -5.24
C ALA A 206 -10.28 -9.24 -5.50
N VAL A 207 -9.86 -9.23 -6.78
CA VAL A 207 -8.43 -9.10 -7.16
C VAL A 207 -7.85 -7.79 -6.65
N LEU A 208 -8.59 -6.68 -6.78
CA LEU A 208 -8.19 -5.38 -6.27
C LEU A 208 -7.94 -5.42 -4.75
N LEU A 209 -8.87 -6.00 -3.99
CA LEU A 209 -8.72 -6.10 -2.52
C LEU A 209 -7.55 -6.99 -2.12
N ILE A 210 -7.35 -8.12 -2.80
CA ILE A 210 -6.22 -9.03 -2.54
C ILE A 210 -4.88 -8.29 -2.78
N LEU A 211 -4.77 -7.59 -3.92
CA LEU A 211 -3.57 -6.84 -4.26
C LEU A 211 -3.34 -5.69 -3.29
N TYR A 212 -4.39 -4.94 -2.95
CA TYR A 212 -4.30 -3.83 -2.01
C TYR A 212 -3.88 -4.28 -0.61
N TYR A 213 -4.59 -5.25 -0.01
CA TYR A 213 -4.22 -5.74 1.32
C TYR A 213 -2.85 -6.42 1.32
N GLY A 214 -2.51 -7.15 0.27
CA GLY A 214 -1.17 -7.70 0.09
C GLY A 214 -0.10 -6.61 0.02
N ALA A 215 -0.37 -5.52 -0.70
CA ALA A 215 0.52 -4.37 -0.82
C ALA A 215 0.80 -3.72 0.53
N VAL A 216 -0.25 -3.27 1.24
CA VAL A 216 -0.08 -2.63 2.55
C VAL A 216 0.55 -3.59 3.56
N TYR A 217 0.20 -4.88 3.53
CA TYR A 217 0.79 -5.88 4.41
C TYR A 217 2.29 -6.03 4.18
N MET A 218 2.74 -6.16 2.94
CA MET A 218 4.15 -6.22 2.60
C MET A 218 4.90 -4.94 3.00
N MET A 219 4.29 -3.76 2.83
CA MET A 219 4.88 -2.50 3.27
C MET A 219 5.05 -2.45 4.79
N GLY A 220 4.06 -2.87 5.58
CA GLY A 220 4.18 -2.98 7.03
C GLY A 220 5.23 -4.00 7.46
N MET A 221 5.28 -5.15 6.77
CA MET A 221 6.29 -6.17 7.00
C MET A 221 7.71 -5.70 6.68
N SER A 222 7.89 -4.74 5.78
CA SER A 222 9.21 -4.17 5.49
C SER A 222 9.87 -3.53 6.72
N VAL A 223 9.08 -2.94 7.63
CA VAL A 223 9.55 -2.43 8.91
C VAL A 223 9.74 -3.55 9.93
N TYR A 224 8.79 -4.46 10.00
CA TYR A 224 8.81 -5.57 10.95
C TYR A 224 10.00 -6.54 10.72
N MET A 225 10.39 -6.75 9.47
CA MET A 225 11.48 -7.66 9.07
C MET A 225 12.88 -7.02 9.07
N ARG A 226 13.01 -5.76 9.43
CA ARG A 226 14.28 -5.05 9.52
C ARG A 226 15.06 -5.48 10.77
#